data_b94e2b6c94f2b5544ff4617701c54951
#
_entry.id   b94e2b6c94f2b5544ff4617701c54951
#
_cell.length_a   1.000
_cell.length_b   1.000
_cell.length_c   1.000
_cell.angle_alpha   90.00
_cell.angle_beta   90.00
_cell.angle_gamma   90.00
#
_symmetry.space_group_name_H-M   'P 1'
#
loop_
_entity.id
_entity.type
_entity.pdbx_description
1 polymer ?
#
loop_
_entity_poly.entity_id
_entity_poly.type
_entity_poly.pdbx_seq_one_letter_code
_entity_poly.pdbx_strand_id
1 'polypeptide(L)' 'METKAMIYVPEYNVDVFKTDADNHGVEIELLEVDYFDNYIFDAEGDALNDNEWVEYLEANGIEVSVFSEILEEV' A
#
# COMPACT_ATOMS: atom_id res chain seq x y z
N MET A 1 -7.44 -13.68 -7.92
CA MET A 1 -6.56 -13.61 -6.90
C MET A 1 -6.23 -12.22 -6.63
N GLU A 2 -6.19 -11.82 -5.39
CA GLU A 2 -5.95 -10.45 -5.09
C GLU A 2 -4.49 -10.21 -4.80
N THR A 3 -4.02 -9.06 -5.16
CA THR A 3 -2.64 -8.68 -4.90
C THR A 3 -2.54 -8.08 -3.52
N LYS A 4 -1.49 -8.40 -2.81
CA LYS A 4 -1.24 -7.87 -1.49
C LYS A 4 0.05 -7.11 -1.47
N ALA A 5 0.13 -6.11 -0.62
CA ALA A 5 1.33 -5.29 -0.52
C ALA A 5 1.50 -4.78 0.89
N MET A 6 2.75 -4.49 1.25
CA MET A 6 3.02 -3.80 2.48
C MET A 6 3.43 -2.39 2.07
N ILE A 7 2.81 -1.38 2.65
CA ILE A 7 2.99 -0.01 2.21
C ILE A 7 3.45 0.85 3.37
N TYR A 8 4.55 1.58 3.16
CA TYR A 8 5.13 2.43 4.19
C TYR A 8 4.81 3.87 3.83
N VAL A 9 4.01 4.53 4.65
CA VAL A 9 3.50 5.85 4.35
C VAL A 9 4.00 6.86 5.38
N PRO A 10 4.70 7.91 4.95
CA PRO A 10 5.11 8.95 5.88
C PRO A 10 3.89 9.58 6.53
N GLU A 11 4.03 9.98 7.80
CA GLU A 11 2.91 10.50 8.54
C GLU A 11 2.16 11.58 7.80
N TYR A 12 2.86 12.49 7.13
CA TYR A 12 2.20 13.61 6.50
C TYR A 12 1.37 13.21 5.28
N ASN A 13 1.53 11.97 4.79
CA ASN A 13 0.76 11.52 3.65
C ASN A 13 -0.29 10.49 3.99
N VAL A 14 -0.50 10.20 5.27
CA VAL A 14 -1.39 9.13 5.66
C VAL A 14 -2.83 9.41 5.24
N ASP A 15 -3.32 10.62 5.46
CA ASP A 15 -4.70 10.91 5.12
C ASP A 15 -4.93 10.83 3.61
N VAL A 16 -3.98 11.34 2.84
CA VAL A 16 -4.11 11.30 1.39
C VAL A 16 -4.07 9.87 0.92
N PHE A 17 -3.18 9.05 1.51
CA PHE A 17 -3.06 7.66 1.12
C PHE A 17 -4.35 6.91 1.42
N LYS A 18 -4.95 7.14 2.59
CA LYS A 18 -6.17 6.44 2.93
C LYS A 18 -7.29 6.77 1.96
N THR A 19 -7.40 8.03 1.58
CA THR A 19 -8.42 8.46 0.63
C THR A 19 -8.18 7.82 -0.73
N ASP A 20 -6.91 7.80 -1.18
CA ASP A 20 -6.59 7.20 -2.45
C ASP A 20 -6.89 5.71 -2.44
N ALA A 21 -6.53 5.01 -1.39
CA ALA A 21 -6.76 3.57 -1.32
C ALA A 21 -8.26 3.28 -1.39
N ASP A 22 -9.06 4.08 -0.68
CA ASP A 22 -10.50 3.90 -0.70
C ASP A 22 -11.05 4.13 -2.09
N ASN A 23 -10.56 5.16 -2.78
CA ASN A 23 -11.03 5.45 -4.12
C ASN A 23 -10.66 4.36 -5.12
N HIS A 24 -9.60 3.62 -4.86
CA HIS A 24 -9.16 2.56 -5.75
C HIS A 24 -9.66 1.18 -5.30
N GLY A 25 -10.47 1.13 -4.25
CA GLY A 25 -11.02 -0.13 -3.80
C GLY A 25 -10.01 -1.02 -3.10
N VAL A 26 -8.96 -0.46 -2.54
CA VAL A 26 -7.93 -1.22 -1.86
C VAL A 26 -8.21 -1.20 -0.36
N GLU A 27 -8.23 -2.37 0.25
CA GLU A 27 -8.44 -2.47 1.68
C GLU A 27 -7.11 -2.35 2.38
N ILE A 28 -7.05 -1.55 3.43
CA ILE A 28 -5.80 -1.34 4.14
C ILE A 28 -6.01 -1.55 5.63
N GLU A 29 -4.94 -1.98 6.29
CA GLU A 29 -4.97 -2.18 7.72
C GLU A 29 -3.66 -1.68 8.29
N LEU A 30 -3.69 -0.81 9.28
CA LEU A 30 -2.48 -0.29 9.88
C LEU A 30 -1.88 -1.35 10.77
N LEU A 31 -0.61 -1.68 10.54
CA LEU A 31 0.08 -2.68 11.33
C LEU A 31 0.90 -2.03 12.45
N GLU A 32 1.63 -0.99 12.14
CA GLU A 32 2.43 -0.32 13.17
C GLU A 32 2.97 1.00 12.65
N VAL A 33 3.53 1.80 13.53
CA VAL A 33 4.19 3.04 13.16
C VAL A 33 5.63 2.88 13.62
N ASP A 34 6.58 3.09 12.71
CA ASP A 34 7.98 2.84 13.04
C ASP A 34 8.62 4.07 13.69
N TYR A 35 9.93 3.99 13.98
CA TYR A 35 10.63 5.06 14.63
C TYR A 35 10.70 6.33 13.80
N PHE A 36 10.54 6.25 12.49
CA PHE A 36 10.65 7.40 11.61
C PHE A 36 9.28 7.96 11.24
N ASP A 37 8.25 7.59 11.99
CA ASP A 37 6.88 8.05 11.76
C ASP A 37 6.35 7.57 10.40
N ASN A 38 6.79 6.41 9.94
CA ASN A 38 6.19 5.79 8.79
C ASN A 38 5.09 4.87 9.29
N TYR A 39 3.92 5.00 8.70
CA TYR A 39 2.79 4.16 9.03
C TYR A 39 2.83 2.96 8.09
N ILE A 40 2.89 1.77 8.63
CA ILE A 40 3.04 0.57 7.85
C ILE A 40 1.69 -0.09 7.72
N PHE A 41 1.20 -0.19 6.48
CA PHE A 41 -0.11 -0.75 6.21
C PHE A 41 0.00 -2.06 5.46
N ASP A 42 -0.91 -2.98 5.77
CA ASP A 42 -1.11 -4.17 4.98
C ASP A 42 -2.22 -3.81 4.00
N ALA A 43 -2.05 -4.06 2.73
CA ALA A 43 -2.99 -3.64 1.71
C ALA A 43 -3.34 -4.79 0.79
N GLU A 44 -4.58 -4.80 0.31
CA GLU A 44 -5.05 -5.86 -0.56
C GLU A 44 -6.02 -5.30 -1.58
N GLY A 45 -5.81 -5.59 -2.83
CA GLY A 45 -6.72 -5.14 -3.89
C GLY A 45 -6.08 -5.19 -5.25
N ASP A 46 -6.89 -5.20 -6.29
CA ASP A 46 -6.40 -5.31 -7.65
C ASP A 46 -5.67 -4.06 -8.11
N ALA A 47 -6.00 -2.90 -7.54
CA ALA A 47 -5.32 -1.67 -7.95
C ALA A 47 -3.84 -1.70 -7.63
N LEU A 48 -3.39 -2.62 -6.77
CA LEU A 48 -1.97 -2.74 -6.48
C LEU A 48 -1.20 -3.28 -7.69
N ASN A 49 -1.90 -3.77 -8.71
CA ASN A 49 -1.27 -4.19 -9.94
C ASN A 49 -1.19 -3.03 -10.94
N ASP A 50 -1.76 -1.88 -10.62
CA ASP A 50 -1.78 -0.76 -11.53
C ASP A 50 -0.48 -0.01 -11.35
N ASN A 51 0.44 -0.16 -12.29
CA ASN A 51 1.73 0.46 -12.19
C ASN A 51 1.65 1.97 -12.11
N GLU A 52 0.65 2.58 -12.74
CA GLU A 52 0.55 4.03 -12.70
C GLU A 52 0.25 4.49 -11.29
N TRP A 53 -0.64 3.81 -10.58
CA TRP A 53 -0.98 4.23 -9.24
C TRP A 53 0.19 3.97 -8.29
N VAL A 54 0.86 2.83 -8.45
CA VAL A 54 2.00 2.51 -7.61
C VAL A 54 3.12 3.54 -7.83
N GLU A 55 3.37 3.93 -9.07
CA GLU A 55 4.39 4.92 -9.34
C GLU A 55 4.01 6.27 -8.76
N TYR A 56 2.72 6.60 -8.79
CA TYR A 56 2.26 7.83 -8.21
C TYR A 56 2.51 7.83 -6.70
N LEU A 57 2.24 6.71 -6.03
CA LEU A 57 2.47 6.62 -4.61
C LEU A 57 3.97 6.77 -4.31
N GLU A 58 4.81 6.10 -5.09
CA GLU A 58 6.24 6.17 -4.85
C GLU A 58 6.78 7.56 -5.11
N ALA A 59 6.21 8.26 -6.07
CA ALA A 59 6.63 9.63 -6.35
C ALA A 59 6.28 10.56 -5.18
N ASN A 60 5.35 10.14 -4.33
CA ASN A 60 4.97 10.94 -3.18
C ASN A 60 5.64 10.44 -1.90
N GLY A 61 6.68 9.66 -2.03
CA GLY A 61 7.42 9.20 -0.86
C GLY A 61 6.81 8.00 -0.15
N ILE A 62 5.84 7.34 -0.78
CA ILE A 62 5.20 6.17 -0.19
C ILE A 62 5.84 4.94 -0.81
N GLU A 63 6.38 4.06 0.03
CA GLU A 63 7.08 2.90 -0.46
C GLU A 63 6.12 1.72 -0.52
N VAL A 64 6.05 1.05 -1.67
CA VAL A 64 5.13 -0.06 -1.89
C VAL A 64 5.91 -1.32 -2.15
N SER A 65 5.66 -2.36 -1.35
CA SER A 65 6.31 -3.64 -1.52
C SER A 65 5.22 -4.66 -1.82
N VAL A 66 5.10 -5.04 -3.08
CA VAL A 66 4.02 -5.92 -3.53
C VAL A 66 4.43 -7.37 -3.37
N PHE A 67 3.56 -8.19 -2.77
CA PHE A 67 3.81 -9.59 -2.70
C PHE A 67 2.92 -10.27 -3.66
N SER A 68 3.36 -11.34 -4.22
CA SER A 68 2.52 -12.07 -5.09
C SER A 68 1.95 -13.18 -4.32
N GLU A 69 0.73 -13.41 -4.50
CA GLU A 69 0.18 -14.44 -3.83
C GLU A 69 0.34 -15.69 -4.44
N ILE A 70 0.92 -15.73 -5.48
CA ILE A 70 1.11 -16.90 -6.12
C ILE A 70 1.83 -17.81 -5.34
N LEU A 71 2.54 -17.38 -4.48
CA LEU A 71 3.33 -18.21 -3.81
C LEU A 71 2.60 -19.21 -3.13
N GLU A 72 1.51 -18.99 -2.84
CA GLU A 72 0.96 -19.91 -2.11
C GLU A 72 0.54 -21.03 -2.77
N GLU A 73 0.62 -21.13 -3.79
CA GLU A 73 0.21 -22.20 -4.33
C GLU A 73 0.98 -23.24 -4.20
N VAL A 74 1.51 -23.44 -3.85
CA VAL A 74 2.30 -24.44 -3.71
C VAL A 74 2.02 -25.41 -3.39
#